data_27cc99337b8d84b1c9a30c61e30e35f4
#
_entry.id   27cc99337b8d84b1c9a30c61e30e35f4
#
_cell.length_a   1.000
_cell.length_b   1.000
_cell.length_c   1.000
_cell.angle_alpha   90.00
_cell.angle_beta   90.00
_cell.angle_gamma   90.00
#
_symmetry.space_group_name_H-M   'P 1'
#
loop_
_entity.id
_entity.type
_entity.pdbx_description
1 polymer ?
#
loop_
_entity_poly.entity_id
_entity_poly.type
_entity_poly.pdbx_seq_one_letter_code
_entity_poly.pdbx_strand_id
1 'polypeptide(L)'
;MLGGNGYVEESGLPRLYRQAPLNSIWEGSGNVIALDVLRAMGRSSDTLAAVTAEIELARGADPRFDDAVKRLHTELGEIEGLPFRARRVAGLLALCLQGSLLLRHAPSAVADVFCATRLGGDWGSVLGTLPAGTDAAKIVERASIRAV
;
A
#
# COMPACT_ATOMS: atom_id res chain seq x y z
N MET A 1 20.49 1.51 5.91
CA MET A 1 20.63 2.68 6.84
C MET A 1 22.08 3.12 6.85
N LEU A 2 22.35 4.40 6.79
CA LEU A 2 23.71 4.99 6.60
C LEU A 2 24.30 5.59 7.88
N GLY A 3 23.56 5.52 9.00
CA GLY A 3 23.99 6.08 10.28
C GLY A 3 24.28 7.58 10.14
N GLY A 4 25.36 8.04 10.81
CA GLY A 4 25.79 9.44 10.75
C GLY A 4 26.10 9.94 9.34
N ASN A 5 26.58 9.08 8.45
CA ASN A 5 26.88 9.44 7.06
C ASN A 5 25.63 9.83 6.25
N GLY A 6 24.45 9.42 6.67
CA GLY A 6 23.18 9.85 6.08
C GLY A 6 22.68 11.21 6.59
N TYR A 7 23.32 11.76 7.64
CA TYR A 7 22.95 13.02 8.29
C TYR A 7 23.86 14.19 7.94
N VAL A 8 25.17 13.94 7.75
CA VAL A 8 26.15 14.99 7.45
C VAL A 8 25.98 15.57 6.04
N GLU A 9 26.22 16.88 5.89
CA GLU A 9 25.94 17.65 4.66
C GLU A 9 26.87 17.34 3.47
N GLU A 10 27.82 16.44 3.64
CA GLU A 10 28.78 16.04 2.59
C GLU A 10 28.15 15.24 1.42
N SER A 11 26.89 14.87 1.57
CA SER A 11 26.12 14.13 0.56
C SER A 11 24.77 14.78 0.29
N GLY A 12 24.06 14.33 -0.76
CA GLY A 12 22.68 14.76 -1.04
C GLY A 12 21.62 14.16 -0.09
N LEU A 13 21.98 13.21 0.76
CA LEU A 13 21.03 12.47 1.60
C LEU A 13 20.32 13.31 2.66
N PRO A 14 20.98 14.24 3.39
CA PRO A 14 20.30 15.12 4.35
C PRO A 14 19.22 15.98 3.68
N ARG A 15 19.46 16.43 2.44
CA ARG A 15 18.46 17.18 1.66
C ARG A 15 17.24 16.33 1.35
N LEU A 16 17.44 15.08 0.92
CA LEU A 16 16.35 14.14 0.67
C LEU A 16 15.56 13.85 1.95
N TYR A 17 16.25 13.66 3.06
CA TYR A 17 15.63 13.46 4.37
C TYR A 17 14.73 14.64 4.78
N ARG A 18 15.21 15.88 4.60
CA ARG A 18 14.41 17.09 4.91
C ARG A 18 13.24 17.28 3.96
N GLN A 19 13.33 16.81 2.71
CA GLN A 19 12.24 16.88 1.73
C GLN A 19 11.17 15.81 1.92
N ALA A 20 11.56 14.62 2.42
CA ALA A 20 10.65 13.48 2.55
C ALA A 20 9.34 13.78 3.32
N PRO A 21 9.34 14.53 4.45
CA PRO A 21 8.11 14.88 5.16
C PRO A 21 7.12 15.71 4.34
N LEU A 22 7.59 16.47 3.36
CA LEU A 22 6.73 17.29 2.49
C LEU A 22 5.73 16.42 1.70
N ASN A 23 6.12 15.20 1.33
CA ASN A 23 5.28 14.26 0.57
C ASN A 23 4.01 13.82 1.32
N SER A 24 3.93 14.06 2.64
CA SER A 24 2.73 13.81 3.44
C SER A 24 1.83 15.04 3.61
N ILE A 25 2.21 16.18 3.05
CA ILE A 25 1.56 17.48 3.27
C ILE A 25 1.01 18.04 1.95
N TRP A 26 1.86 18.12 0.93
CA TRP A 26 1.52 18.80 -0.32
C TRP A 26 0.53 17.99 -1.17
N GLU A 27 -0.22 18.68 -2.01
CA GLU A 27 -1.30 18.11 -2.85
C GLU A 27 -2.42 17.42 -2.05
N GLY A 28 -2.52 17.74 -0.78
CA GLY A 28 -3.50 17.22 0.16
C GLY A 28 -2.91 16.30 1.21
N SER A 29 -3.19 16.60 2.46
CA SER A 29 -2.84 15.73 3.57
C SER A 29 -3.63 14.42 3.52
N GLY A 30 -3.13 13.37 4.18
CA GLY A 30 -3.76 12.05 4.16
C GLY A 30 -5.25 12.04 4.54
N ASN A 31 -5.69 12.91 5.45
CA ASN A 31 -7.12 13.03 5.78
C ASN A 31 -7.93 13.65 4.65
N VAL A 32 -7.41 14.71 4.02
CA VAL A 32 -8.07 15.39 2.90
C VAL A 32 -8.22 14.42 1.72
N ILE A 33 -7.18 13.68 1.39
CA ILE A 33 -7.19 12.68 0.31
C ILE A 33 -8.21 11.57 0.63
N ALA A 34 -8.23 11.04 1.86
CA ALA A 34 -9.17 9.99 2.23
C ALA A 34 -10.64 10.45 2.15
N LEU A 35 -10.95 11.68 2.59
CA LEU A 35 -12.28 12.25 2.45
C LEU A 35 -12.65 12.52 0.99
N ASP A 36 -11.66 12.85 0.15
CA ASP A 36 -11.88 13.05 -1.28
C ASP A 36 -12.18 11.74 -2.01
N VAL A 37 -11.51 10.63 -1.61
CA VAL A 37 -11.85 9.28 -2.08
C VAL A 37 -13.31 8.96 -1.76
N LEU A 38 -13.77 9.19 -0.54
CA LEU A 38 -15.19 8.97 -0.18
C LEU A 38 -16.13 9.86 -1.01
N ARG A 39 -15.76 11.10 -1.27
CA ARG A 39 -16.53 12.01 -2.10
C ARG A 39 -16.61 11.51 -3.55
N ALA A 40 -15.52 11.02 -4.11
CA ALA A 40 -15.49 10.43 -5.44
C ALA A 40 -16.39 9.20 -5.54
N MET A 41 -16.35 8.31 -4.54
CA MET A 41 -17.21 7.13 -4.46
C MET A 41 -18.70 7.50 -4.38
N GLY A 42 -19.04 8.56 -3.63
CA GLY A 42 -20.42 9.04 -3.49
C GLY A 42 -20.97 9.75 -4.73
N ARG A 43 -20.12 10.22 -5.65
CA ARG A 43 -20.53 10.90 -6.89
C ARG A 43 -20.96 9.95 -8.00
N SER A 44 -20.36 8.77 -8.05
CA SER A 44 -20.66 7.79 -9.09
C SER A 44 -20.44 6.37 -8.55
N SER A 45 -21.50 5.56 -8.61
CA SER A 45 -21.42 4.13 -8.29
C SER A 45 -20.45 3.39 -9.22
N ASP A 46 -20.30 3.85 -10.46
CA ASP A 46 -19.48 3.21 -11.47
C ASP A 46 -17.98 3.30 -11.13
N THR A 47 -17.57 4.38 -10.45
CA THR A 47 -16.17 4.56 -10.01
C THR A 47 -15.78 3.47 -9.03
N LEU A 48 -16.59 3.23 -8.01
CA LEU A 48 -16.31 2.18 -7.03
C LEU A 48 -16.41 0.79 -7.66
N ALA A 49 -17.44 0.57 -8.51
CA ALA A 49 -17.62 -0.68 -9.21
C ALA A 49 -16.43 -1.04 -10.11
N ALA A 50 -15.87 -0.07 -10.84
CA ALA A 50 -14.69 -0.28 -11.67
C ALA A 50 -13.46 -0.69 -10.86
N VAL A 51 -13.19 0.00 -9.73
CA VAL A 51 -12.05 -0.32 -8.86
C VAL A 51 -12.23 -1.68 -8.19
N THR A 52 -13.43 -1.99 -7.70
CA THR A 52 -13.69 -3.30 -7.10
C THR A 52 -13.61 -4.44 -8.12
N ALA A 53 -14.08 -4.23 -9.35
CA ALA A 53 -13.93 -5.20 -10.43
C ALA A 53 -12.44 -5.50 -10.72
N GLU A 54 -11.57 -4.48 -10.75
CA GLU A 54 -10.12 -4.65 -10.94
C GLU A 54 -9.48 -5.40 -9.77
N ILE A 55 -9.92 -5.15 -8.54
CA ILE A 55 -9.46 -5.89 -7.35
C ILE A 55 -9.86 -7.36 -7.45
N GLU A 56 -11.09 -7.65 -7.83
CA GLU A 56 -11.63 -9.02 -7.91
C GLU A 56 -10.92 -9.92 -8.94
N LEU A 57 -10.20 -9.35 -9.91
CA LEU A 57 -9.43 -10.14 -10.89
C LEU A 57 -8.35 -11.04 -10.27
N ALA A 58 -7.91 -10.77 -9.04
CA ALA A 58 -6.95 -11.61 -8.31
C ALA A 58 -7.61 -12.52 -7.26
N ARG A 59 -8.93 -12.59 -7.21
CA ARG A 59 -9.66 -13.45 -6.26
C ARG A 59 -9.20 -14.91 -6.37
N GLY A 60 -8.93 -15.56 -5.24
CA GLY A 60 -8.47 -16.94 -5.16
C GLY A 60 -6.97 -17.14 -5.36
N ALA A 61 -6.19 -16.09 -5.65
CA ALA A 61 -4.75 -16.20 -5.83
C ALA A 61 -3.97 -16.30 -4.50
N ASP A 62 -4.48 -15.70 -3.44
CA ASP A 62 -3.86 -15.73 -2.11
C ASP A 62 -4.93 -15.54 -1.02
N PRO A 63 -4.99 -16.43 0.01
CA PRO A 63 -6.01 -16.35 1.04
C PRO A 63 -5.93 -15.06 1.89
N ARG A 64 -4.73 -14.50 2.08
CA ARG A 64 -4.53 -13.23 2.81
C ARG A 64 -5.12 -12.05 2.03
N PHE A 65 -4.99 -12.10 0.71
CA PHE A 65 -5.62 -11.14 -0.19
C PHE A 65 -7.15 -11.27 -0.15
N ASP A 66 -7.68 -12.48 -0.25
CA ASP A 66 -9.12 -12.73 -0.20
C ASP A 66 -9.75 -12.24 1.10
N ASP A 67 -9.07 -12.45 2.23
CA ASP A 67 -9.52 -11.95 3.52
C ASP A 67 -9.43 -10.42 3.63
N ALA A 68 -8.45 -9.79 2.99
CA ALA A 68 -8.38 -8.33 2.92
C ALA A 68 -9.53 -7.76 2.08
N VAL A 69 -9.87 -8.41 0.97
CA VAL A 69 -11.02 -8.01 0.12
C VAL A 69 -12.35 -8.19 0.87
N LYS A 70 -12.51 -9.27 1.64
CA LYS A 70 -13.71 -9.43 2.51
C LYS A 70 -13.82 -8.29 3.52
N ARG A 71 -12.70 -7.92 4.18
CA ARG A 71 -12.67 -6.77 5.10
C ARG A 71 -13.05 -5.48 4.39
N LEU A 72 -12.55 -5.26 3.17
CA LEU A 72 -12.90 -4.10 2.35
C LEU A 72 -14.41 -4.03 2.09
N HIS A 73 -15.02 -5.13 1.68
CA HIS A 73 -16.46 -5.18 1.43
C HIS A 73 -17.28 -4.92 2.71
N THR A 74 -16.84 -5.43 3.86
CA THR A 74 -17.48 -5.15 5.15
C THR A 74 -17.42 -3.65 5.48
N GLU A 75 -16.24 -3.04 5.35
CA GLU A 75 -16.05 -1.60 5.62
C GLU A 75 -16.86 -0.70 4.67
N LEU A 76 -16.99 -1.09 3.41
CA LEU A 76 -17.79 -0.38 2.42
C LEU A 76 -19.29 -0.54 2.63
N GLY A 77 -19.74 -1.68 3.16
CA GLY A 77 -21.14 -1.95 3.46
C GLY A 77 -21.68 -1.17 4.67
N GLU A 78 -20.79 -0.71 5.55
CA GLU A 78 -21.16 0.04 6.75
C GLU A 78 -21.08 1.55 6.49
N ILE A 79 -22.22 2.15 6.10
CA ILE A 79 -22.27 3.56 5.70
C ILE A 79 -22.20 4.50 6.91
N GLU A 80 -22.77 4.08 8.05
CA GLU A 80 -22.76 4.87 9.28
C GLU A 80 -21.33 5.10 9.78
N GLY A 81 -20.99 6.35 10.09
CA GLY A 81 -19.66 6.72 10.56
C GLY A 81 -18.55 6.61 9.50
N LEU A 82 -18.87 6.42 8.23
CA LEU A 82 -17.89 6.30 7.15
C LEU A 82 -16.84 7.42 7.11
N PRO A 83 -17.18 8.71 7.31
CA PRO A 83 -16.16 9.77 7.36
C PRO A 83 -15.12 9.60 8.45
N PHE A 84 -15.47 9.02 9.60
CA PHE A 84 -14.52 8.73 10.68
C PHE A 84 -13.56 7.58 10.34
N ARG A 85 -13.96 6.71 9.43
CA ARG A 85 -13.18 5.57 8.93
C ARG A 85 -12.53 5.84 7.57
N ALA A 86 -12.62 7.07 7.05
CA ALA A 86 -12.17 7.42 5.70
C ALA A 86 -10.76 6.94 5.39
N ARG A 87 -9.78 7.17 6.29
CA ARG A 87 -8.39 6.73 6.09
C ARG A 87 -8.25 5.20 6.07
N ARG A 88 -9.03 4.52 6.90
CA ARG A 88 -9.05 3.06 6.97
C ARG A 88 -9.59 2.47 5.67
N VAL A 89 -10.70 2.98 5.20
CA VAL A 89 -11.34 2.54 3.94
C VAL A 89 -10.46 2.84 2.73
N ALA A 90 -9.99 4.08 2.59
CA ALA A 90 -9.11 4.47 1.50
C ALA A 90 -7.78 3.69 1.50
N GLY A 91 -7.19 3.48 2.68
CA GLY A 91 -5.98 2.68 2.83
C GLY A 91 -6.19 1.22 2.45
N LEU A 92 -7.28 0.60 2.90
CA LEU A 92 -7.59 -0.79 2.58
C LEU A 92 -7.92 -0.97 1.09
N LEU A 93 -8.66 -0.02 0.48
CA LEU A 93 -8.93 0.00 -0.95
C LEU A 93 -7.63 0.05 -1.76
N ALA A 94 -6.71 0.94 -1.40
CA ALA A 94 -5.41 1.07 -2.05
C ALA A 94 -4.55 -0.19 -1.90
N LEU A 95 -4.53 -0.80 -0.70
CA LEU A 95 -3.78 -2.03 -0.46
C LEU A 95 -4.35 -3.23 -1.22
N CYS A 96 -5.68 -3.35 -1.30
CA CYS A 96 -6.33 -4.40 -2.10
C CYS A 96 -6.03 -4.22 -3.60
N LEU A 97 -6.10 -2.99 -4.13
CA LEU A 97 -5.74 -2.73 -5.52
C LEU A 97 -4.27 -3.06 -5.81
N GLN A 98 -3.35 -2.62 -4.95
CA GLN A 98 -1.93 -2.97 -5.06
C GLN A 98 -1.72 -4.49 -5.00
N GLY A 99 -2.38 -5.17 -4.07
CA GLY A 99 -2.31 -6.63 -3.93
C GLY A 99 -2.78 -7.35 -5.20
N SER A 100 -3.91 -6.94 -5.78
CA SER A 100 -4.41 -7.49 -7.05
C SER A 100 -3.40 -7.33 -8.18
N LEU A 101 -2.85 -6.13 -8.34
CA LEU A 101 -1.85 -5.87 -9.39
C LEU A 101 -0.56 -6.66 -9.17
N LEU A 102 -0.08 -6.77 -7.93
CA LEU A 102 1.13 -7.53 -7.61
C LEU A 102 0.94 -9.03 -7.82
N LEU A 103 -0.18 -9.60 -7.40
CA LEU A 103 -0.49 -11.02 -7.59
C LEU A 103 -0.55 -11.40 -9.08
N ARG A 104 -1.04 -10.49 -9.93
CA ARG A 104 -1.20 -10.76 -11.37
C ARG A 104 0.03 -10.44 -12.21
N HIS A 105 0.87 -9.49 -11.78
CA HIS A 105 1.89 -8.90 -12.67
C HIS A 105 3.30 -8.87 -12.07
N ALA A 106 3.48 -9.10 -10.76
CA ALA A 106 4.79 -9.06 -10.13
C ALA A 106 5.41 -10.46 -9.98
N PRO A 107 6.73 -10.56 -9.78
CA PRO A 107 7.35 -11.81 -9.34
C PRO A 107 6.72 -12.32 -8.04
N SER A 108 6.54 -13.64 -7.92
CA SER A 108 5.86 -14.25 -6.77
C SER A 108 6.45 -13.87 -5.42
N ALA A 109 7.77 -13.74 -5.31
CA ALA A 109 8.45 -13.32 -4.09
C ALA A 109 8.00 -11.92 -3.61
N VAL A 110 7.71 -11.00 -4.55
CA VAL A 110 7.22 -9.65 -4.22
C VAL A 110 5.76 -9.69 -3.79
N ALA A 111 4.92 -10.42 -4.53
CA ALA A 111 3.51 -10.56 -4.21
C ALA A 111 3.30 -11.26 -2.85
N ASP A 112 4.03 -12.34 -2.58
CA ASP A 112 3.95 -13.08 -1.33
C ASP A 112 4.28 -12.21 -0.12
N VAL A 113 5.41 -11.49 -0.16
CA VAL A 113 5.81 -10.60 0.93
C VAL A 113 4.81 -9.44 1.12
N PHE A 114 4.28 -8.89 0.04
CA PHE A 114 3.25 -7.86 0.13
C PHE A 114 1.99 -8.40 0.83
N CYS A 115 1.50 -9.56 0.41
CA CYS A 115 0.34 -10.19 1.02
C CYS A 115 0.58 -10.51 2.51
N ALA A 116 1.75 -11.04 2.87
CA ALA A 116 2.08 -11.34 4.26
C ALA A 116 2.12 -10.07 5.13
N THR A 117 2.84 -9.05 4.69
CA THR A 117 3.15 -7.88 5.53
C THR A 117 2.09 -6.79 5.47
N ARG A 118 1.41 -6.60 4.33
CA ARG A 118 0.46 -5.50 4.12
C ARG A 118 -1.00 -5.93 4.24
N LEU A 119 -1.32 -7.14 3.82
CA LEU A 119 -2.68 -7.66 3.84
C LEU A 119 -2.92 -8.62 5.01
N GLY A 120 -1.96 -9.50 5.30
CA GLY A 120 -2.02 -10.43 6.42
C GLY A 120 -1.77 -9.81 7.79
N GLY A 121 -1.18 -8.60 7.84
CA GLY A 121 -0.92 -7.88 9.09
C GLY A 121 0.32 -8.36 9.86
N ASP A 122 1.21 -9.11 9.21
CA ASP A 122 2.45 -9.60 9.81
C ASP A 122 3.54 -8.49 9.81
N TRP A 123 3.53 -7.65 10.82
CA TRP A 123 4.53 -6.60 11.13
C TRP A 123 4.82 -5.58 10.00
N GLY A 124 3.97 -5.45 9.01
CA GLY A 124 4.22 -4.74 7.76
C GLY A 124 4.55 -3.26 7.81
N SER A 125 4.51 -2.61 8.96
CA SER A 125 4.78 -1.18 9.13
C SER A 125 6.17 -0.86 9.69
N VAL A 126 6.95 -1.87 10.06
CA VAL A 126 8.28 -1.70 10.65
C VAL A 126 9.34 -2.30 9.74
N LEU A 127 10.45 -1.58 9.54
CA LEU A 127 11.59 -2.08 8.76
C LEU A 127 12.29 -3.24 9.51
N GLY A 128 12.74 -4.26 8.75
CA GLY A 128 13.49 -5.38 9.29
C GLY A 128 12.61 -6.48 9.91
N THR A 129 11.30 -6.48 9.65
CA THR A 129 10.33 -7.44 10.21
C THR A 129 9.72 -8.34 9.15
N LEU A 130 10.45 -8.67 8.09
CA LEU A 130 9.96 -9.60 7.07
C LEU A 130 9.78 -11.01 7.66
N PRO A 131 8.76 -11.76 7.24
CA PRO A 131 8.54 -13.12 7.67
C PRO A 131 9.75 -14.03 7.40
N ALA A 132 9.95 -15.04 8.23
CA ALA A 132 10.97 -16.05 7.99
C ALA A 132 10.73 -16.75 6.65
N GLY A 133 11.81 -17.05 5.92
CA GLY A 133 11.73 -17.67 4.60
C GLY A 133 11.45 -16.71 3.43
N THR A 134 11.35 -15.40 3.69
CA THR A 134 11.23 -14.40 2.63
C THR A 134 12.43 -14.41 1.69
N ASP A 135 12.20 -14.52 0.38
CA ASP A 135 13.24 -14.39 -0.65
C ASP A 135 13.65 -12.92 -0.85
N ALA A 136 14.32 -12.36 0.17
CA ALA A 136 14.77 -10.97 0.16
C ALA A 136 15.76 -10.68 -0.98
N ALA A 137 16.53 -11.67 -1.42
CA ALA A 137 17.53 -11.50 -2.49
C ALA A 137 16.85 -11.10 -3.80
N LYS A 138 15.78 -11.77 -4.20
CA LYS A 138 15.00 -11.40 -5.41
C LYS A 138 14.36 -10.03 -5.33
N ILE A 139 13.92 -9.63 -4.15
CA ILE A 139 13.31 -8.31 -3.95
C ILE A 139 14.37 -7.22 -4.11
N VAL A 140 15.54 -7.40 -3.49
CA VAL A 140 16.68 -6.47 -3.59
C VAL A 140 17.20 -6.41 -5.04
N GLU A 141 17.36 -7.54 -5.71
CA GLU A 141 17.77 -7.60 -7.11
C GLU A 141 16.82 -6.77 -8.01
N ARG A 142 15.51 -6.95 -7.83
CA ARG A 142 14.49 -6.19 -8.58
C ARG A 142 14.56 -4.69 -8.31
N ALA A 143 14.85 -4.28 -7.07
CA ALA A 143 14.92 -2.88 -6.66
C ALA A 143 16.27 -2.21 -7.00
N SER A 144 17.28 -3.00 -7.39
CA SER A 144 18.61 -2.47 -7.71
C SER A 144 18.58 -1.65 -8.98
N ILE A 145 19.20 -0.47 -8.93
CA ILE A 145 19.41 0.38 -10.11
C ILE A 145 20.42 -0.35 -11.00
N ARG A 146 19.97 -0.81 -12.16
CA ARG A 146 20.90 -1.32 -13.18
C ARG A 146 21.61 -0.11 -13.78
N ALA A 147 22.94 -0.07 -13.63
CA ALA A 147 23.73 0.89 -14.40
C ALA A 147 23.49 0.63 -15.88
N VAL A 148 23.02 1.65 -16.58
CA VAL A 148 22.85 1.67 -18.05
C VAL A 148 24.21 1.80 -18.69
#